data_e4d9f37de5f60749b25d65725d40b605
#
_entry.id   e4d9f37de5f60749b25d65725d40b605
#
_cell.length_a   1.000
_cell.length_b   1.000
_cell.length_c   1.000
_cell.angle_alpha   90.00
_cell.angle_beta   90.00
_cell.angle_gamma   90.00
#
_symmetry.space_group_name_H-M   'P 1'
#
loop_
_entity.id
_entity.type
_entity.pdbx_description
1 polymer ?
#
loop_
_entity_poly.entity_id
_entity_poly.type
_entity_poly.pdbx_seq_one_letter_code
_entity_poly.pdbx_strand_id
1 'polypeptide(L)'
;MAKVHERITDRMRQWLLAQHVFFVATAPSGPDGHVNVSPKGVGGTFAVLDDRTVAYVDLTASGSETIAHLRQNGRITLMFCAFDGPPDIVRLHGRGRFVTLYDEGFAELLTRFDGALDESRGVRAVVVVDVDRVSDSCGFGVPLLDYRGERDLLPAYMERKGVDGRAAYRRLKNRTSIDGLPGFDMDPEPDPTV
;
A
#
# COMPACT_ATOMS: atom_id res chain seq x y z
N MET A 1 3.37 25.77 9.64
CA MET A 1 4.14 25.79 8.38
C MET A 1 4.63 24.38 8.13
N ALA A 2 4.67 23.92 6.88
CA ALA A 2 5.22 22.60 6.56
C ALA A 2 6.71 22.57 6.89
N LYS A 3 7.16 21.54 7.59
CA LYS A 3 8.57 21.30 7.91
C LYS A 3 9.08 20.12 7.11
N VAL A 4 10.28 20.23 6.58
CA VAL A 4 10.97 19.14 5.86
C VAL A 4 12.00 18.55 6.79
N HIS A 5 12.06 17.23 6.81
CA HIS A 5 12.99 16.43 7.61
C HIS A 5 13.90 15.64 6.70
N GLU A 6 15.13 15.43 7.13
CA GLU A 6 16.12 14.64 6.38
C GLU A 6 15.80 13.14 6.37
N ARG A 7 15.09 12.68 7.42
CA ARG A 7 14.79 11.26 7.65
C ARG A 7 13.59 11.09 8.57
N ILE A 8 13.08 9.87 8.64
CA ILE A 8 12.06 9.44 9.61
C ILE A 8 12.75 9.30 10.96
N THR A 9 12.39 10.15 11.92
CA THR A 9 12.90 10.07 13.30
C THR A 9 12.15 8.98 14.09
N ASP A 10 12.70 8.53 15.22
CA ASP A 10 12.05 7.54 16.08
C ASP A 10 10.66 8.00 16.55
N ARG A 11 10.50 9.29 16.85
CA ARG A 11 9.19 9.86 17.18
C ARG A 11 8.20 9.78 16.01
N MET A 12 8.66 10.10 14.79
CA MET A 12 7.83 9.99 13.60
C MET A 12 7.47 8.53 13.31
N ARG A 13 8.43 7.60 13.46
CA ARG A 13 8.18 6.16 13.33
C ARG A 13 7.04 5.71 14.25
N GLN A 14 7.10 6.03 15.53
CA GLN A 14 6.04 5.69 16.50
C GLN A 14 4.70 6.31 16.10
N TRP A 15 4.70 7.58 15.68
CA TRP A 15 3.50 8.27 15.25
C TRP A 15 2.90 7.65 13.97
N LEU A 16 3.71 7.33 12.96
CA LEU A 16 3.27 6.69 11.72
C LEU A 16 2.64 5.31 12.00
N LEU A 17 3.28 4.50 12.84
CA LEU A 17 2.79 3.15 13.20
C LEU A 17 1.50 3.19 14.04
N ALA A 18 1.22 4.30 14.72
CA ALA A 18 0.00 4.47 15.51
C ALA A 18 -1.22 4.88 14.65
N GLN A 19 -1.04 5.25 13.38
CA GLN A 19 -2.17 5.66 12.54
C GLN A 19 -2.93 4.44 12.01
N HIS A 20 -4.25 4.45 12.14
CA HIS A 20 -5.14 3.37 11.69
C HIS A 20 -5.37 3.35 10.18
N VAL A 21 -5.10 4.45 9.50
CA VAL A 21 -5.24 4.56 8.04
C VAL A 21 -4.17 5.48 7.48
N PHE A 22 -3.66 5.11 6.32
CA PHE A 22 -2.83 5.99 5.49
C PHE A 22 -3.31 5.95 4.04
N PHE A 23 -2.89 6.94 3.27
CA PHE A 23 -3.26 7.08 1.88
C PHE A 23 -2.03 6.89 1.00
N VAL A 24 -2.19 6.15 -0.08
CA VAL A 24 -1.17 5.95 -1.10
C VAL A 24 -1.60 6.68 -2.35
N ALA A 25 -0.78 7.63 -2.80
CA ALA A 25 -1.00 8.36 -4.03
C ALA A 25 0.07 8.02 -5.05
N THR A 26 -0.35 7.70 -6.27
CA THR A 26 0.49 7.46 -7.44
C THR A 26 -0.13 8.06 -8.68
N ALA A 27 0.67 8.30 -9.72
CA ALA A 27 0.16 8.80 -10.98
C ALA A 27 0.93 8.14 -12.13
N PRO A 28 0.28 7.90 -13.29
CA PRO A 28 0.97 7.44 -14.47
C PRO A 28 1.88 8.54 -15.02
N SER A 29 2.72 8.19 -16.00
CA SER A 29 3.49 9.16 -16.77
C SER A 29 2.63 9.71 -17.89
N GLY A 30 2.83 10.99 -18.19
CA GLY A 30 2.08 11.66 -19.26
C GLY A 30 0.91 12.49 -18.77
N PRO A 31 0.28 13.25 -19.65
CA PRO A 31 -0.74 14.25 -19.30
C PRO A 31 -2.14 13.69 -19.08
N ASP A 32 -2.46 12.52 -19.66
CA ASP A 32 -3.85 12.05 -19.83
C ASP A 32 -4.26 10.93 -18.86
N GLY A 33 -3.37 10.52 -17.96
CA GLY A 33 -3.65 9.43 -17.03
C GLY A 33 -4.30 9.89 -15.72
N HIS A 34 -5.02 8.98 -15.06
CA HIS A 34 -5.74 9.26 -13.82
C HIS A 34 -4.85 9.11 -12.59
N VAL A 35 -4.87 10.10 -11.71
CA VAL A 35 -4.20 10.03 -10.40
C VAL A 35 -4.93 9.04 -9.51
N ASN A 36 -4.19 8.08 -8.95
CA ASN A 36 -4.72 7.14 -7.97
C ASN A 36 -4.48 7.66 -6.54
N VAL A 37 -5.51 7.57 -5.69
CA VAL A 37 -5.41 7.75 -4.24
C VAL A 37 -6.16 6.63 -3.56
N SER A 38 -5.45 5.79 -2.81
CA SER A 38 -6.01 4.59 -2.18
C SER A 38 -5.82 4.64 -0.66
N PRO A 39 -6.88 4.49 0.15
CA PRO A 39 -6.74 4.29 1.59
C PRO A 39 -6.23 2.88 1.90
N LYS A 40 -5.37 2.77 2.90
CA LYS A 40 -4.83 1.53 3.46
C LYS A 40 -5.06 1.55 4.97
N GLY A 41 -5.87 0.61 5.48
CA GLY A 41 -6.31 0.63 6.87
C GLY A 41 -6.48 -0.76 7.48
N VAL A 42 -5.88 -1.80 6.88
CA VAL A 42 -5.80 -3.12 7.53
C VAL A 42 -4.58 -3.09 8.46
N GLY A 43 -4.80 -3.36 9.75
CA GLY A 43 -3.75 -3.30 10.77
C GLY A 43 -2.60 -4.25 10.50
N GLY A 44 -1.42 -3.85 10.95
CA GLY A 44 -0.21 -4.63 10.74
C GLY A 44 0.33 -4.63 9.30
N THR A 45 -0.27 -3.87 8.37
CA THR A 45 0.15 -3.84 6.95
C THR A 45 1.16 -2.76 6.61
N PHE A 46 1.60 -1.93 7.55
CA PHE A 46 2.61 -0.89 7.35
C PHE A 46 3.81 -1.11 8.24
N ALA A 47 5.01 -0.93 7.71
CA ALA A 47 6.28 -1.04 8.44
C ALA A 47 7.24 0.10 8.06
N VAL A 48 8.01 0.58 9.04
CA VAL A 48 9.16 1.44 8.84
C VAL A 48 10.41 0.57 8.94
N LEU A 49 11.06 0.28 7.81
CA LEU A 49 12.19 -0.64 7.73
C LEU A 49 13.48 -0.02 8.27
N ASP A 50 13.69 1.25 7.92
CA ASP A 50 14.77 2.10 8.42
C ASP A 50 14.37 3.60 8.39
N ASP A 51 15.32 4.51 8.54
CA ASP A 51 15.04 5.96 8.61
C ASP A 51 14.71 6.61 7.25
N ARG A 52 14.81 5.85 6.15
CA ARG A 52 14.49 6.27 4.77
C ARG A 52 13.69 5.25 3.97
N THR A 53 13.38 4.11 4.56
CA THR A 53 12.67 3.04 3.84
C THR A 53 11.43 2.62 4.62
N VAL A 54 10.29 2.65 3.95
CA VAL A 54 9.04 2.12 4.48
C VAL A 54 8.47 1.06 3.55
N ALA A 55 7.60 0.22 4.08
CA ALA A 55 6.92 -0.77 3.26
C ALA A 55 5.47 -0.96 3.71
N TYR A 56 4.63 -1.44 2.80
CA TYR A 56 3.29 -1.86 3.15
C TYR A 56 2.86 -3.09 2.35
N VAL A 57 2.00 -3.89 2.96
CA VAL A 57 1.37 -5.06 2.33
C VAL A 57 0.27 -4.58 1.39
N ASP A 58 0.34 -5.00 0.13
CA ASP A 58 -0.69 -4.74 -0.87
C ASP A 58 -1.61 -5.95 -1.02
N LEU A 59 -2.90 -5.72 -0.74
CA LEU A 59 -3.93 -6.74 -0.76
C LEU A 59 -4.64 -6.77 -2.12
N THR A 60 -5.01 -7.95 -2.56
CA THR A 60 -5.88 -8.16 -3.72
C THR A 60 -7.21 -7.43 -3.49
N ALA A 61 -7.53 -6.48 -4.35
CA ALA A 61 -8.75 -5.70 -4.33
C ALA A 61 -9.19 -5.39 -5.78
N SER A 62 -10.13 -4.45 -5.96
CA SER A 62 -10.76 -4.18 -7.25
C SER A 62 -9.84 -3.56 -8.31
N GLY A 63 -8.66 -3.07 -7.94
CA GLY A 63 -7.72 -2.43 -8.87
C GLY A 63 -6.25 -2.75 -8.59
N SER A 64 -5.37 -2.33 -9.48
CA SER A 64 -3.92 -2.47 -9.38
C SER A 64 -3.17 -1.20 -9.83
N GLU A 65 -3.81 -0.05 -9.67
CA GLU A 65 -3.30 1.25 -10.13
C GLU A 65 -1.90 1.54 -9.59
N THR A 66 -1.68 1.32 -8.29
CA THR A 66 -0.37 1.54 -7.68
C THR A 66 0.71 0.70 -8.35
N ILE A 67 0.48 -0.60 -8.56
CA ILE A 67 1.46 -1.50 -9.22
C ILE A 67 1.74 -1.01 -10.65
N ALA A 68 0.68 -0.67 -11.41
CA ALA A 68 0.83 -0.19 -12.77
C ALA A 68 1.67 1.10 -12.85
N HIS A 69 1.42 2.06 -11.96
CA HIS A 69 2.17 3.33 -11.92
C HIS A 69 3.62 3.12 -11.46
N LEU A 70 3.85 2.23 -10.48
CA LEU A 70 5.20 1.90 -10.02
C LEU A 70 6.03 1.23 -11.11
N ARG A 71 5.44 0.35 -11.93
CA ARG A 71 6.11 -0.22 -13.11
C ARG A 71 6.57 0.86 -14.08
N GLN A 72 5.78 1.91 -14.24
CA GLN A 72 6.03 2.93 -15.23
C GLN A 72 7.06 3.98 -14.79
N ASN A 73 6.95 4.47 -13.55
CA ASN A 73 7.76 5.60 -13.11
C ASN A 73 8.23 5.57 -11.65
N GLY A 74 7.72 4.66 -10.83
CA GLY A 74 8.09 4.50 -9.43
C GLY A 74 7.66 5.62 -8.49
N ARG A 75 7.02 6.71 -8.96
CA ARG A 75 6.65 7.84 -8.10
C ARG A 75 5.51 7.48 -7.16
N ILE A 76 5.69 7.77 -5.86
CA ILE A 76 4.71 7.44 -4.83
C ILE A 76 4.76 8.45 -3.69
N THR A 77 3.61 8.69 -3.09
CA THR A 77 3.48 9.44 -1.85
C THR A 77 2.60 8.66 -0.88
N LEU A 78 3.08 8.48 0.35
CA LEU A 78 2.25 8.03 1.45
C LEU A 78 1.90 9.24 2.32
N MET A 79 0.61 9.37 2.67
CA MET A 79 0.13 10.44 3.54
C MET A 79 -0.59 9.84 4.75
N PHE A 80 -0.22 10.32 5.92
CA PHE A 80 -0.82 9.99 7.21
C PHE A 80 -1.44 11.24 7.82
N CYS A 81 -2.60 11.11 8.45
CA CYS A 81 -3.29 12.19 9.12
C CYS A 81 -3.61 11.78 10.56
N ALA A 82 -3.41 12.68 11.52
CA ALA A 82 -3.93 12.51 12.87
C ALA A 82 -5.45 12.73 12.85
N PHE A 83 -6.21 11.66 13.03
CA PHE A 83 -7.67 11.73 13.22
C PHE A 83 -8.04 11.81 14.70
N ASP A 84 -7.08 11.66 15.60
CA ASP A 84 -7.19 11.87 17.05
C ASP A 84 -5.94 12.58 17.58
N GLY A 85 -5.99 13.05 18.83
CA GLY A 85 -4.87 13.74 19.47
C GLY A 85 -4.46 15.04 18.79
N PRO A 86 -3.18 15.45 18.93
CA PRO A 86 -2.66 16.67 18.31
C PRO A 86 -2.69 16.58 16.77
N PRO A 87 -3.19 17.63 16.08
CA PRO A 87 -3.32 17.63 14.64
C PRO A 87 -1.94 17.60 13.95
N ASP A 88 -1.77 16.66 13.03
CA ASP A 88 -0.56 16.56 12.21
C ASP A 88 -0.87 15.83 10.90
N ILE A 89 -0.14 16.13 9.83
CA ILE A 89 -0.13 15.40 8.57
C ILE A 89 1.32 15.13 8.21
N VAL A 90 1.69 13.87 8.05
CA VAL A 90 3.00 13.47 7.56
C VAL A 90 2.89 12.93 6.14
N ARG A 91 3.79 13.38 5.26
CA ARG A 91 3.93 12.87 3.89
C ARG A 91 5.32 12.31 3.68
N LEU A 92 5.35 11.09 3.15
CA LEU A 92 6.56 10.41 2.69
C LEU A 92 6.50 10.35 1.17
N HIS A 93 7.36 11.14 0.51
CA HIS A 93 7.51 11.11 -0.95
C HIS A 93 8.72 10.26 -1.28
N GLY A 94 8.66 9.52 -2.40
CA GLY A 94 9.80 8.69 -2.77
C GLY A 94 9.60 7.87 -4.04
N ARG A 95 10.42 6.82 -4.13
CA ARG A 95 10.39 5.83 -5.19
C ARG A 95 9.92 4.49 -4.65
N GLY A 96 8.82 4.00 -5.21
CA GLY A 96 8.26 2.71 -4.85
C GLY A 96 8.68 1.62 -5.85
N ARG A 97 8.88 0.43 -5.31
CA ARG A 97 8.96 -0.83 -6.03
C ARG A 97 8.06 -1.84 -5.34
N PHE A 98 7.73 -2.91 -5.99
CA PHE A 98 6.91 -3.96 -5.38
C PHE A 98 7.57 -5.32 -5.56
N VAL A 99 7.35 -6.20 -4.58
CA VAL A 99 7.78 -7.60 -4.56
C VAL A 99 6.52 -8.43 -4.42
N THR A 100 6.25 -9.29 -5.39
CA THR A 100 5.02 -10.08 -5.45
C THR A 100 5.15 -11.41 -4.73
N LEU A 101 4.04 -12.05 -4.47
CA LEU A 101 4.00 -13.39 -3.85
C LEU A 101 4.73 -14.47 -4.67
N TYR A 102 5.12 -14.17 -5.93
CA TYR A 102 5.87 -15.05 -6.82
C TYR A 102 7.36 -14.74 -6.85
N ASP A 103 7.78 -13.62 -6.26
CA ASP A 103 9.19 -13.19 -6.30
C ASP A 103 10.00 -13.76 -5.15
N GLU A 104 11.28 -14.02 -5.41
CA GLU A 104 12.26 -14.36 -4.38
C GLU A 104 12.34 -13.21 -3.35
N GLY A 105 12.47 -13.57 -2.06
CA GLY A 105 12.53 -12.61 -0.96
C GLY A 105 11.16 -12.09 -0.47
N PHE A 106 10.04 -12.42 -1.12
CA PHE A 106 8.71 -12.01 -0.66
C PHE A 106 8.41 -12.50 0.75
N ALA A 107 8.66 -13.79 1.02
CA ALA A 107 8.39 -14.39 2.32
C ALA A 107 9.24 -13.74 3.44
N GLU A 108 10.51 -13.45 3.17
CA GLU A 108 11.39 -12.75 4.13
C GLU A 108 10.87 -11.33 4.39
N LEU A 109 10.51 -10.60 3.34
CA LEU A 109 9.99 -9.25 3.47
C LEU A 109 8.68 -9.21 4.25
N LEU A 110 7.83 -10.22 4.08
CA LEU A 110 6.55 -10.31 4.80
C LEU A 110 6.74 -10.47 6.31
N THR A 111 7.87 -11.05 6.79
CA THR A 111 8.18 -11.14 8.22
C THR A 111 8.40 -9.79 8.92
N ARG A 112 8.50 -8.70 8.16
CA ARG A 112 8.69 -7.34 8.70
C ARG A 112 7.40 -6.69 9.18
N PHE A 113 6.27 -7.37 9.04
CA PHE A 113 4.94 -6.85 9.38
C PHE A 113 4.34 -7.60 10.57
N ASP A 114 3.65 -6.86 11.45
CA ASP A 114 3.03 -7.37 12.68
C ASP A 114 1.64 -7.96 12.40
N GLY A 115 1.51 -8.92 11.53
CA GLY A 115 0.20 -9.48 11.25
C GLY A 115 0.29 -10.88 10.64
N ALA A 116 -0.68 -11.72 10.93
CA ALA A 116 -0.86 -13.02 10.30
C ALA A 116 -1.52 -12.87 8.91
N LEU A 117 -1.03 -11.93 8.10
CA LEU A 117 -1.51 -11.75 6.73
C LEU A 117 -0.64 -12.56 5.78
N ASP A 118 -1.29 -13.38 4.99
CA ASP A 118 -0.68 -14.21 3.96
C ASP A 118 -1.51 -14.18 2.66
N GLU A 119 -1.14 -15.00 1.72
CA GLU A 119 -1.87 -15.11 0.44
C GLU A 119 -3.32 -15.52 0.65
N SER A 120 -3.65 -16.33 1.67
CA SER A 120 -5.03 -16.78 1.94
C SER A 120 -5.96 -15.60 2.26
N ARG A 121 -5.45 -14.55 2.87
CA ARG A 121 -6.16 -13.30 3.18
C ARG A 121 -6.02 -12.22 2.10
N GLY A 122 -5.45 -12.58 0.96
CA GLY A 122 -5.39 -11.74 -0.23
C GLY A 122 -4.11 -10.97 -0.42
N VAL A 123 -3.05 -11.24 0.36
CA VAL A 123 -1.73 -10.62 0.10
C VAL A 123 -1.27 -11.01 -1.30
N ARG A 124 -0.92 -10.02 -2.11
CA ARG A 124 -0.40 -10.23 -3.48
C ARG A 124 0.99 -9.64 -3.68
N ALA A 125 1.34 -8.62 -2.92
CA ALA A 125 2.64 -7.97 -3.02
C ALA A 125 2.98 -7.23 -1.73
N VAL A 126 4.23 -6.87 -1.57
CA VAL A 126 4.72 -5.84 -0.65
C VAL A 126 5.26 -4.69 -1.49
N VAL A 127 4.79 -3.49 -1.22
CA VAL A 127 5.34 -2.27 -1.80
C VAL A 127 6.39 -1.71 -0.85
N VAL A 128 7.60 -1.51 -1.36
CA VAL A 128 8.73 -0.90 -0.64
C VAL A 128 8.97 0.48 -1.22
N VAL A 129 9.15 1.47 -0.36
CA VAL A 129 9.32 2.86 -0.76
C VAL A 129 10.61 3.40 -0.19
N ASP A 130 11.52 3.78 -1.08
CA ASP A 130 12.72 4.55 -0.75
C ASP A 130 12.32 6.03 -0.67
N VAL A 131 12.32 6.57 0.56
CA VAL A 131 11.81 7.91 0.88
C VAL A 131 12.89 8.95 0.61
N ASP A 132 12.64 9.85 -0.33
CA ASP A 132 13.54 10.96 -0.67
C ASP A 132 13.16 12.27 0.02
N ARG A 133 11.90 12.39 0.49
CA ARG A 133 11.42 13.58 1.19
C ARG A 133 10.40 13.22 2.27
N VAL A 134 10.68 13.61 3.50
CA VAL A 134 9.76 13.54 4.64
C VAL A 134 9.28 14.95 4.96
N SER A 135 7.99 15.18 5.08
CA SER A 135 7.45 16.48 5.50
C SER A 135 6.24 16.33 6.41
N ASP A 136 6.16 17.20 7.41
CA ASP A 136 4.97 17.38 8.23
C ASP A 136 4.24 18.69 7.91
N SER A 137 2.99 18.78 8.30
CA SER A 137 2.18 20.00 8.22
C SER A 137 1.09 19.98 9.30
N CYS A 138 0.58 21.16 9.66
CA CYS A 138 -0.23 21.40 10.87
C CYS A 138 -1.50 20.56 11.03
N GLY A 139 -2.06 19.97 9.97
CA GLY A 139 -3.26 19.12 10.09
C GLY A 139 -4.53 19.79 10.61
N PHE A 140 -4.58 21.11 10.76
CA PHE A 140 -5.71 21.83 11.39
C PHE A 140 -7.05 21.66 10.67
N GLY A 141 -7.03 21.28 9.40
CA GLY A 141 -8.23 20.98 8.62
C GLY A 141 -8.66 19.50 8.69
N VAL A 142 -7.90 18.64 9.36
CA VAL A 142 -8.25 17.23 9.53
C VAL A 142 -9.27 17.11 10.67
N PRO A 143 -10.46 16.51 10.45
CA PRO A 143 -11.47 16.36 11.50
C PRO A 143 -11.05 15.30 12.51
N LEU A 144 -11.59 15.40 13.73
CA LEU A 144 -11.50 14.34 14.73
C LEU A 144 -12.47 13.20 14.35
N LEU A 145 -11.99 11.96 14.38
CA LEU A 145 -12.76 10.75 14.09
C LEU A 145 -12.50 9.69 15.16
N ASP A 146 -13.55 9.06 15.67
CA ASP A 146 -13.43 7.93 16.58
C ASP A 146 -13.13 6.65 15.82
N TYR A 147 -12.01 6.00 16.15
CA TYR A 147 -11.70 4.68 15.63
C TYR A 147 -12.55 3.62 16.34
N ARG A 148 -13.35 2.89 15.59
CA ARG A 148 -14.24 1.83 16.12
C ARG A 148 -13.74 0.42 15.89
N GLY A 149 -12.66 0.27 15.12
CA GLY A 149 -12.10 -1.03 14.76
C GLY A 149 -11.95 -1.23 13.26
N GLU A 150 -11.36 -2.35 12.90
CA GLU A 150 -11.09 -2.74 11.52
C GLU A 150 -12.29 -3.44 10.87
N ARG A 151 -12.27 -3.44 9.54
CA ARG A 151 -13.21 -4.23 8.73
C ARG A 151 -12.51 -5.49 8.24
N ASP A 152 -12.96 -6.66 8.66
CA ASP A 152 -12.43 -7.94 8.16
C ASP A 152 -13.10 -8.37 6.82
N LEU A 153 -13.79 -7.47 6.15
CA LEU A 153 -14.55 -7.79 4.93
C LEU A 153 -13.66 -8.22 3.77
N LEU A 154 -12.56 -7.51 3.52
CA LEU A 154 -11.68 -7.82 2.40
C LEU A 154 -10.87 -9.09 2.64
N PRO A 155 -10.16 -9.27 3.77
CA PRO A 155 -9.47 -10.52 4.07
C PRO A 155 -10.41 -11.73 4.05
N ALA A 156 -11.55 -11.66 4.72
CA ALA A 156 -12.53 -12.76 4.74
C ALA A 156 -13.13 -13.06 3.35
N TYR A 157 -13.31 -12.05 2.51
CA TYR A 157 -13.75 -12.26 1.13
C TYR A 157 -12.70 -13.01 0.31
N MET A 158 -11.43 -12.65 0.44
CA MET A 158 -10.33 -13.33 -0.26
C MET A 158 -10.11 -14.75 0.24
N GLU A 159 -10.22 -14.98 1.54
CA GLU A 159 -10.13 -16.31 2.13
C GLU A 159 -11.19 -17.26 1.57
N ARG A 160 -12.47 -16.81 1.49
CA ARG A 160 -13.56 -17.60 0.90
C ARG A 160 -13.39 -17.93 -0.58
N LYS A 161 -12.61 -17.15 -1.32
CA LYS A 161 -12.35 -17.43 -2.75
C LYS A 161 -11.46 -18.65 -2.96
N GLY A 162 -10.65 -19.03 -2.00
CA GLY A 162 -9.63 -20.05 -2.16
C GLY A 162 -8.51 -19.62 -3.13
N VAL A 163 -7.50 -20.46 -3.30
CA VAL A 163 -6.29 -20.13 -4.10
C VAL A 163 -6.68 -19.79 -5.54
N ASP A 164 -7.39 -20.71 -6.22
CA ASP A 164 -7.74 -20.56 -7.64
C ASP A 164 -8.69 -19.36 -7.87
N GLY A 165 -9.64 -19.16 -6.95
CA GLY A 165 -10.57 -18.04 -7.02
C GLY A 165 -9.89 -16.69 -6.83
N ARG A 166 -8.83 -16.59 -6.01
CA ARG A 166 -8.02 -15.36 -5.89
C ARG A 166 -7.21 -15.11 -7.15
N ALA A 167 -6.56 -16.14 -7.70
CA ALA A 167 -5.82 -16.02 -8.96
C ALA A 167 -6.75 -15.59 -10.11
N ALA A 168 -7.90 -16.25 -10.25
CA ALA A 168 -8.91 -15.87 -11.24
C ALA A 168 -9.40 -14.43 -11.07
N TYR A 169 -9.62 -14.00 -9.82
CA TYR A 169 -10.01 -12.61 -9.53
C TYR A 169 -8.94 -11.61 -9.93
N ARG A 170 -7.65 -11.87 -9.63
CA ARG A 170 -6.54 -10.99 -10.02
C ARG A 170 -6.41 -10.91 -11.54
N ARG A 171 -6.48 -12.04 -12.25
CA ARG A 171 -6.49 -12.06 -13.73
C ARG A 171 -7.62 -11.22 -14.32
N LEU A 172 -8.82 -11.28 -13.71
CA LEU A 172 -9.98 -10.52 -14.19
C LEU A 172 -9.92 -9.03 -13.86
N LYS A 173 -9.44 -8.66 -12.66
CA LYS A 173 -9.58 -7.31 -12.09
C LYS A 173 -8.28 -6.55 -11.92
N ASN A 174 -7.13 -7.22 -12.00
CA ASN A 174 -5.86 -6.59 -11.66
C ASN A 174 -4.82 -6.62 -12.78
N ARG A 175 -5.09 -7.23 -13.95
CA ARG A 175 -4.13 -7.28 -15.07
C ARG A 175 -3.78 -5.91 -15.62
N THR A 176 -4.75 -4.99 -15.62
CA THR A 176 -4.56 -3.64 -16.14
C THR A 176 -5.13 -2.60 -15.19
N SER A 177 -4.55 -1.40 -15.23
CA SER A 177 -5.11 -0.22 -14.59
C SER A 177 -6.34 0.30 -15.37
N ILE A 178 -7.03 1.31 -14.82
CA ILE A 178 -8.12 2.01 -15.52
C ILE A 178 -7.63 2.70 -16.80
N ASP A 179 -6.35 3.04 -16.88
CA ASP A 179 -5.71 3.65 -18.06
C ASP A 179 -5.11 2.59 -19.00
N GLY A 180 -5.40 1.30 -18.79
CA GLY A 180 -4.90 0.21 -19.63
C GLY A 180 -3.43 -0.14 -19.43
N LEU A 181 -2.76 0.40 -18.40
CA LEU A 181 -1.36 0.08 -18.09
C LEU A 181 -1.26 -1.33 -17.46
N PRO A 182 -0.17 -2.08 -17.72
CA PRO A 182 0.06 -3.38 -17.09
C PRO A 182 0.09 -3.27 -15.56
N GLY A 183 -0.83 -3.98 -14.90
CA GLY A 183 -0.96 -4.03 -13.46
C GLY A 183 -0.36 -5.30 -12.87
N PHE A 184 -1.12 -6.02 -12.02
CA PHE A 184 -0.73 -7.31 -11.48
C PHE A 184 -1.11 -8.42 -12.48
N ASP A 185 -0.18 -8.83 -13.31
CA ASP A 185 -0.34 -9.77 -14.43
C ASP A 185 0.53 -11.04 -14.30
N MET A 186 0.90 -11.38 -13.05
CA MET A 186 1.85 -12.44 -12.76
C MET A 186 1.21 -13.78 -12.39
N ASP A 187 -0.11 -13.82 -12.23
CA ASP A 187 -0.79 -15.08 -11.98
C ASP A 187 -0.61 -16.04 -13.17
N PRO A 188 -0.24 -17.30 -12.93
CA PRO A 188 -0.14 -18.29 -14.01
C PRO A 188 -1.47 -18.44 -14.73
N GLU A 189 -1.43 -18.66 -16.04
CA GLU A 189 -2.62 -19.01 -16.79
C GLU A 189 -3.20 -20.34 -16.25
N PRO A 190 -4.52 -20.50 -16.22
CA PRO A 190 -5.12 -21.74 -15.77
C PRO A 190 -4.68 -22.89 -16.69
N ASP A 191 -4.42 -24.05 -16.11
CA ASP A 191 -4.11 -25.24 -16.88
C ASP A 191 -5.33 -25.59 -17.75
N PRO A 192 -5.20 -25.61 -19.08
CA PRO A 192 -6.31 -25.91 -19.98
C PRO A 192 -6.78 -27.37 -19.89
N THR A 193 -6.08 -28.22 -19.13
CA THR A 193 -6.40 -29.64 -18.95
C THR A 193 -7.16 -29.97 -17.65
N VAL A 194 -7.46 -28.96 -16.82
CA VAL A 194 -8.19 -29.11 -15.54
C VAL A 194 -9.61 -28.60 -15.65
#